data_8d9201bdaf4bd3c7b970784bc5268653
#
_entry.id   8d9201bdaf4bd3c7b970784bc5268653
#
_cell.length_a   1.000
_cell.length_b   1.000
_cell.length_c   1.000
_cell.angle_alpha   90.00
_cell.angle_beta   90.00
_cell.angle_gamma   90.00
#
_symmetry.space_group_name_H-M   'P 1'
#
loop_
_entity.id
_entity.type
_entity.pdbx_description
1 polymer ?
#
loop_
_entity_poly.entity_id
_entity_poly.type
_entity_poly.pdbx_seq_one_letter_code
_entity_poly.pdbx_strand_id
1 'polypeptide(L)'
;MTGVLRVGRWLDANLERVLIVIAYGTMASIIFVEVVRRFAFNEQAAWSTSIPVYLFIWITWLGASWNVRLRSHLAFTELRARMPYWAQYLCVNLDHLLWIGFGAMVVWHSLGLIELLRMNYAIVPGTDELMQWWFYLAIPVGWSLLILRSVQNMVQDARRFWAGQPFTFTAAIATN
;
A
#
# COMPACT_ATOMS: atom_id res chain seq x y z
N MET A 1 17.22 -2.52 -25.92
CA MET A 1 15.90 -2.10 -25.42
C MET A 1 15.16 -3.18 -24.61
N THR A 2 15.48 -4.47 -24.76
CA THR A 2 14.77 -5.58 -24.06
C THR A 2 15.05 -5.69 -22.56
N GLY A 3 16.25 -5.29 -22.10
CA GLY A 3 16.62 -5.38 -20.68
C GLY A 3 15.87 -4.38 -19.78
N VAL A 4 15.73 -3.12 -20.20
CA VAL A 4 15.05 -2.06 -19.45
C VAL A 4 13.56 -2.38 -19.26
N LEU A 5 12.91 -2.93 -20.30
CA LEU A 5 11.51 -3.35 -20.24
C LEU A 5 11.31 -4.59 -19.33
N ARG A 6 12.29 -5.44 -19.19
CA ARG A 6 12.24 -6.60 -18.28
C ARG A 6 12.40 -6.17 -16.82
N VAL A 7 13.36 -5.27 -16.55
CA VAL A 7 13.55 -4.68 -15.21
C VAL A 7 12.33 -3.86 -14.81
N GLY A 8 11.78 -3.04 -15.69
CA GLY A 8 10.58 -2.27 -15.41
C GLY A 8 9.37 -3.15 -15.06
N ARG A 9 9.15 -4.23 -15.78
CA ARG A 9 8.09 -5.21 -15.48
C ARG A 9 8.33 -5.96 -14.17
N TRP A 10 9.57 -6.29 -13.86
CA TRP A 10 9.91 -6.94 -12.59
C TRP A 10 9.71 -6.00 -11.41
N LEU A 11 10.14 -4.73 -11.54
CA LEU A 11 9.88 -3.69 -10.52
C LEU A 11 8.38 -3.47 -10.34
N ASP A 12 7.63 -3.29 -11.41
CA ASP A 12 6.17 -3.16 -11.35
C ASP A 12 5.52 -4.37 -10.65
N ALA A 13 6.09 -5.57 -10.86
CA ALA A 13 5.57 -6.81 -10.28
C ALA A 13 5.91 -7.01 -8.80
N ASN A 14 7.07 -6.55 -8.32
CA ASN A 14 7.61 -6.97 -7.02
C ASN A 14 7.94 -5.81 -6.07
N LEU A 15 7.88 -4.55 -6.52
CA LEU A 15 8.31 -3.38 -5.74
C LEU A 15 7.63 -3.33 -4.37
N GLU A 16 6.30 -3.39 -4.35
CA GLU A 16 5.52 -3.33 -3.11
C GLU A 16 5.86 -4.50 -2.18
N ARG A 17 5.94 -5.72 -2.74
CA ARG A 17 6.27 -6.93 -1.97
C ARG A 17 7.66 -6.84 -1.32
N VAL A 18 8.67 -6.40 -2.08
CA VAL A 18 10.05 -6.28 -1.57
C VAL A 18 10.11 -5.23 -0.46
N LEU A 19 9.48 -4.06 -0.68
CA LEU A 19 9.45 -3.01 0.33
C LEU A 19 8.74 -3.45 1.62
N ILE A 20 7.61 -4.16 1.50
CA ILE A 20 6.88 -4.72 2.66
C ILE A 20 7.77 -5.70 3.42
N VAL A 21 8.45 -6.63 2.73
CA VAL A 21 9.32 -7.64 3.36
C VAL A 21 10.48 -6.96 4.10
N ILE A 22 11.12 -5.96 3.49
CA ILE A 22 12.21 -5.21 4.13
C ILE A 22 11.69 -4.45 5.35
N ALA A 23 10.59 -3.70 5.22
CA ALA A 23 10.03 -2.94 6.33
C ALA A 23 9.59 -3.84 7.48
N TYR A 24 8.93 -4.96 7.17
CA TYR A 24 8.51 -5.95 8.17
C TYR A 24 9.70 -6.62 8.85
N GLY A 25 10.70 -7.04 8.10
CA GLY A 25 11.91 -7.65 8.63
C GLY A 25 12.67 -6.69 9.57
N THR A 26 12.79 -5.42 9.16
CA THR A 26 13.43 -4.38 10.00
C THR A 26 12.60 -4.14 11.27
N MET A 27 11.29 -4.00 11.15
CA MET A 27 10.40 -3.82 12.31
C MET A 27 10.49 -4.99 13.27
N ALA A 28 10.41 -6.22 12.78
CA ALA A 28 10.51 -7.44 13.61
C ALA A 28 11.87 -7.55 14.30
N SER A 29 12.97 -7.21 13.61
CA SER A 29 14.31 -7.22 14.17
C SER A 29 14.48 -6.19 15.29
N ILE A 30 13.95 -4.97 15.11
CA ILE A 30 13.99 -3.93 16.15
C ILE A 30 13.22 -4.40 17.38
N ILE A 31 12.02 -4.91 17.22
CA ILE A 31 11.19 -5.40 18.33
C ILE A 31 11.89 -6.56 19.05
N PHE A 32 12.44 -7.52 18.30
CA PHE A 32 13.13 -8.67 18.87
C PHE A 32 14.36 -8.24 19.71
N VAL A 33 15.23 -7.39 19.14
CA VAL A 33 16.41 -6.88 19.83
C VAL A 33 16.01 -6.12 21.10
N GLU A 34 14.96 -5.32 21.04
CA GLU A 34 14.51 -4.55 22.19
C GLU A 34 13.92 -5.43 23.30
N VAL A 35 13.21 -6.49 22.94
CA VAL A 35 12.74 -7.49 23.91
C VAL A 35 13.95 -8.13 24.62
N VAL A 36 14.97 -8.54 23.88
CA VAL A 36 16.19 -9.12 24.46
C VAL A 36 16.90 -8.11 25.39
N ARG A 37 17.08 -6.85 24.95
CA ARG A 37 17.69 -5.80 25.76
C ARG A 37 16.96 -5.56 27.07
N ARG A 38 15.62 -5.47 26.98
CA ARG A 38 14.76 -5.22 28.13
C ARG A 38 14.83 -6.36 29.16
N PHE A 39 14.81 -7.61 28.72
CA PHE A 39 14.79 -8.75 29.64
C PHE A 39 16.21 -9.18 30.11
N ALA A 40 17.24 -9.07 29.26
CA ALA A 40 18.59 -9.50 29.61
C ALA A 40 19.38 -8.40 30.31
N PHE A 41 19.22 -7.12 29.93
CA PHE A 41 20.05 -6.01 30.42
C PHE A 41 19.22 -4.98 31.21
N ASN A 42 17.90 -5.11 31.28
CA ASN A 42 16.99 -4.17 31.91
C ASN A 42 17.11 -2.73 31.37
N GLU A 43 17.52 -2.61 30.11
CA GLU A 43 17.66 -1.35 29.36
C GLU A 43 16.66 -1.26 28.25
N GLN A 44 16.13 -0.05 27.98
CA GLN A 44 15.25 0.22 26.88
C GLN A 44 15.73 1.44 26.08
N ALA A 45 15.79 1.32 24.75
CA ALA A 45 16.08 2.46 23.88
C ALA A 45 14.79 3.29 23.66
N ALA A 46 14.88 4.60 23.85
CA ALA A 46 13.71 5.48 23.73
C ALA A 46 13.06 5.45 22.32
N TRP A 47 13.87 5.25 21.26
CA TRP A 47 13.40 5.19 19.86
C TRP A 47 12.77 3.83 19.48
N SER A 48 12.99 2.79 20.25
CA SER A 48 12.58 1.42 19.91
C SER A 48 11.08 1.20 19.90
N THR A 49 10.31 2.04 20.57
CA THR A 49 8.85 2.03 20.54
C THR A 49 8.27 2.83 19.38
N SER A 50 8.97 3.88 18.96
CA SER A 50 8.47 4.82 17.94
C SER A 50 8.74 4.33 16.51
N ILE A 51 9.96 3.90 16.20
CA ILE A 51 10.36 3.47 14.85
C ILE A 51 9.52 2.31 14.32
N PRO A 52 9.20 1.25 15.08
CA PRO A 52 8.31 0.18 14.60
C PRO A 52 6.93 0.66 14.20
N VAL A 53 6.35 1.64 14.92
CA VAL A 53 5.05 2.22 14.59
C VAL A 53 5.11 2.93 13.24
N TYR A 54 6.16 3.69 12.98
CA TYR A 54 6.33 4.37 11.68
C TYR A 54 6.60 3.38 10.53
N LEU A 55 7.36 2.31 10.76
CA LEU A 55 7.53 1.24 9.77
C LEU A 55 6.20 0.52 9.49
N PHE A 56 5.36 0.35 10.51
CA PHE A 56 4.02 -0.22 10.35
C PHE A 56 3.13 0.65 9.45
N ILE A 57 3.24 1.98 9.50
CA ILE A 57 2.54 2.89 8.57
C ILE A 57 2.93 2.59 7.12
N TRP A 58 4.23 2.41 6.83
CA TRP A 58 4.71 2.02 5.51
C TRP A 58 4.15 0.67 5.05
N ILE A 59 4.20 -0.35 5.92
CA ILE A 59 3.65 -1.68 5.63
C ILE A 59 2.16 -1.60 5.32
N THR A 60 1.41 -0.82 6.08
CA THR A 60 -0.04 -0.67 5.91
C THR A 60 -0.40 -0.08 4.55
N TRP A 61 0.22 1.02 4.16
CA TRP A 61 -0.12 1.69 2.90
C TRP A 61 0.40 0.95 1.66
N LEU A 62 1.59 0.36 1.74
CA LEU A 62 2.10 -0.51 0.68
C LEU A 62 1.28 -1.79 0.56
N GLY A 63 0.85 -2.36 1.69
CA GLY A 63 -0.03 -3.53 1.72
C GLY A 63 -1.41 -3.25 1.14
N ALA A 64 -1.98 -2.07 1.40
CA ALA A 64 -3.23 -1.65 0.78
C ALA A 64 -3.11 -1.56 -0.75
N SER A 65 -2.05 -0.96 -1.27
CA SER A 65 -1.76 -0.92 -2.71
C SER A 65 -1.61 -2.33 -3.32
N TRP A 66 -0.90 -3.22 -2.62
CA TRP A 66 -0.72 -4.61 -3.02
C TRP A 66 -2.05 -5.38 -3.08
N ASN A 67 -2.94 -5.19 -2.11
CA ASN A 67 -4.28 -5.79 -2.09
C ASN A 67 -5.15 -5.34 -3.26
N VAL A 68 -5.10 -4.06 -3.63
CA VAL A 68 -5.81 -3.54 -4.82
C VAL A 68 -5.28 -4.21 -6.09
N ARG A 69 -3.96 -4.38 -6.20
CA ARG A 69 -3.34 -5.08 -7.32
C ARG A 69 -3.79 -6.53 -7.44
N LEU A 70 -3.85 -7.25 -6.31
CA LEU A 70 -4.30 -8.66 -6.26
C LEU A 70 -5.82 -8.80 -6.40
N ARG A 71 -6.58 -7.70 -6.47
CA ARG A 71 -8.05 -7.71 -6.46
C ARG A 71 -8.64 -8.47 -5.26
N SER A 72 -7.90 -8.52 -4.14
CA SER A 72 -8.27 -9.26 -2.93
C SER A 72 -8.98 -8.40 -1.89
N HIS A 73 -9.27 -7.13 -2.20
CA HIS A 73 -10.05 -6.28 -1.31
C HIS A 73 -11.51 -6.75 -1.25
N LEU A 74 -12.10 -6.58 -0.09
CA LEU A 74 -13.49 -6.98 0.17
C LEU A 74 -14.44 -6.34 -0.87
N ALA A 75 -15.06 -7.19 -1.66
CA ALA A 75 -16.10 -6.81 -2.58
C ALA A 75 -17.25 -7.83 -2.47
N PHE A 76 -18.47 -7.36 -2.64
CA PHE A 76 -19.65 -8.25 -2.67
C PHE A 76 -19.69 -9.04 -4.00
N THR A 77 -18.74 -9.98 -4.13
CA THR A 77 -18.51 -10.75 -5.36
C THR A 77 -19.70 -11.61 -5.73
N GLU A 78 -20.36 -12.22 -4.73
CA GLU A 78 -21.53 -13.09 -4.96
C GLU A 78 -22.74 -12.30 -5.52
N LEU A 79 -22.99 -11.10 -4.97
CA LEU A 79 -24.06 -10.26 -5.47
C LEU A 79 -23.78 -9.79 -6.88
N ARG A 80 -22.54 -9.39 -7.16
CA ARG A 80 -22.10 -8.95 -8.51
C ARG A 80 -22.17 -10.06 -9.53
N ALA A 81 -21.80 -11.30 -9.16
CA ALA A 81 -21.87 -12.44 -10.08
C ALA A 81 -23.29 -12.75 -10.59
N ARG A 82 -24.33 -12.34 -9.84
CA ARG A 82 -25.74 -12.51 -10.24
C ARG A 82 -26.27 -11.35 -11.11
N MET A 83 -25.52 -10.26 -11.24
CA MET A 83 -25.92 -9.10 -12.04
C MET A 83 -25.69 -9.34 -13.54
N PRO A 84 -26.43 -8.67 -14.43
CA PRO A 84 -26.13 -8.68 -15.84
C PRO A 84 -24.75 -8.10 -16.14
N TYR A 85 -24.09 -8.57 -17.18
CA TYR A 85 -22.70 -8.27 -17.52
C TYR A 85 -22.36 -6.76 -17.55
N TRP A 86 -23.25 -5.94 -18.11
CA TRP A 86 -23.05 -4.48 -18.13
C TRP A 86 -23.10 -3.84 -16.74
N ALA A 87 -23.96 -4.37 -15.83
CA ALA A 87 -24.04 -3.88 -14.46
C ALA A 87 -22.80 -4.26 -13.65
N GLN A 88 -22.23 -5.45 -13.90
CA GLN A 88 -20.94 -5.85 -13.32
C GLN A 88 -19.84 -4.85 -13.68
N TYR A 89 -19.77 -4.45 -14.97
CA TYR A 89 -18.80 -3.47 -15.46
C TYR A 89 -18.98 -2.11 -14.78
N LEU A 90 -20.21 -1.63 -14.65
CA LEU A 90 -20.49 -0.37 -13.98
C LEU A 90 -20.09 -0.39 -12.51
N CYS A 91 -20.40 -1.46 -11.77
CA CYS A 91 -20.03 -1.61 -10.36
C CYS A 91 -18.50 -1.61 -10.17
N VAL A 92 -17.78 -2.33 -11.03
CA VAL A 92 -16.31 -2.39 -10.94
C VAL A 92 -15.68 -1.02 -11.23
N ASN A 93 -16.17 -0.31 -12.25
CA ASN A 93 -15.67 1.03 -12.56
C ASN A 93 -16.02 2.04 -11.46
N LEU A 94 -17.22 1.95 -10.88
CA LEU A 94 -17.60 2.80 -9.75
C LEU A 94 -16.64 2.61 -8.56
N ASP A 95 -16.29 1.36 -8.22
CA ASP A 95 -15.32 1.09 -7.18
C ASP A 95 -13.96 1.74 -7.49
N HIS A 96 -13.46 1.58 -8.71
CA HIS A 96 -12.20 2.20 -9.10
C HIS A 96 -12.24 3.72 -9.04
N LEU A 97 -13.34 4.34 -9.48
CA LEU A 97 -13.53 5.79 -9.40
C LEU A 97 -13.58 6.28 -7.95
N LEU A 98 -14.26 5.56 -7.06
CA LEU A 98 -14.31 5.89 -5.64
C LEU A 98 -12.91 5.80 -4.99
N TRP A 99 -12.15 4.74 -5.30
CA TRP A 99 -10.77 4.60 -4.82
C TRP A 99 -9.86 5.72 -5.33
N ILE A 100 -9.98 6.10 -6.61
CA ILE A 100 -9.19 7.17 -7.21
C ILE A 100 -9.57 8.52 -6.60
N GLY A 101 -10.87 8.82 -6.49
CA GLY A 101 -11.36 10.09 -5.95
C GLY A 101 -10.99 10.27 -4.48
N PHE A 102 -11.22 9.24 -3.66
CA PHE A 102 -10.83 9.27 -2.25
C PHE A 102 -9.31 9.34 -2.09
N GLY A 103 -8.57 8.56 -2.87
CA GLY A 103 -7.11 8.57 -2.86
C GLY A 103 -6.51 9.93 -3.24
N ALA A 104 -7.05 10.61 -4.24
CA ALA A 104 -6.63 11.94 -4.62
C ALA A 104 -6.84 12.95 -3.47
N MET A 105 -7.97 12.87 -2.78
CA MET A 105 -8.25 13.69 -1.59
C MET A 105 -7.23 13.42 -0.47
N VAL A 106 -6.95 12.14 -0.19
CA VAL A 106 -5.96 11.76 0.85
C VAL A 106 -4.56 12.24 0.49
N VAL A 107 -4.13 12.08 -0.77
CA VAL A 107 -2.82 12.59 -1.23
C VAL A 107 -2.74 14.10 -1.03
N TRP A 108 -3.76 14.84 -1.44
CA TRP A 108 -3.78 16.30 -1.30
C TRP A 108 -3.64 16.75 0.17
N HIS A 109 -4.42 16.17 1.06
CA HIS A 109 -4.37 16.55 2.49
C HIS A 109 -3.10 16.07 3.19
N SER A 110 -2.55 14.92 2.78
CA SER A 110 -1.31 14.40 3.37
C SER A 110 -0.10 15.25 3.03
N LEU A 111 -0.06 15.91 1.86
CA LEU A 111 1.00 16.84 1.51
C LEU A 111 1.01 18.05 2.45
N GLY A 112 -0.16 18.61 2.78
CA GLY A 112 -0.28 19.69 3.76
C GLY A 112 0.18 19.26 5.17
N LEU A 113 -0.14 18.04 5.58
CA LEU A 113 0.34 17.49 6.85
C LEU A 113 1.88 17.35 6.87
N ILE A 114 2.47 16.86 5.78
CA ILE A 114 3.94 16.73 5.65
C ILE A 114 4.61 18.08 5.74
N GLU A 115 4.07 19.11 5.06
CA GLU A 115 4.58 20.46 5.13
C GLU A 115 4.51 21.03 6.54
N LEU A 116 3.39 20.82 7.24
CA LEU A 116 3.22 21.23 8.65
C LEU A 116 4.26 20.57 9.56
N LEU A 117 4.47 19.25 9.43
CA LEU A 117 5.47 18.51 10.19
C LEU A 117 6.90 19.01 9.91
N ARG A 118 7.18 19.36 8.67
CA ARG A 118 8.46 19.92 8.25
C ARG A 118 8.69 21.33 8.83
N MET A 119 7.69 22.19 8.76
CA MET A 119 7.76 23.55 9.31
C MET A 119 7.90 23.57 10.84
N ASN A 120 7.26 22.65 11.53
CA ASN A 120 7.33 22.51 12.98
C ASN A 120 8.58 21.75 13.47
N TYR A 121 9.48 21.33 12.57
CA TYR A 121 10.65 20.51 12.93
C TYR A 121 10.29 19.30 13.80
N ALA A 122 9.15 18.66 13.52
CA ALA A 122 8.67 17.54 14.32
C ALA A 122 9.64 16.36 14.25
N ILE A 123 10.19 15.98 15.40
CA ILE A 123 11.17 14.90 15.56
C ILE A 123 10.47 13.63 16.05
N VAL A 124 10.95 12.46 15.61
CA VAL A 124 10.48 11.16 16.08
C VAL A 124 10.83 11.01 17.57
N PRO A 125 9.85 10.73 18.44
CA PRO A 125 10.10 10.56 19.87
C PRO A 125 11.18 9.53 20.15
N GLY A 126 12.16 9.91 21.00
CA GLY A 126 13.29 9.04 21.38
C GLY A 126 14.45 9.03 20.38
N THR A 127 14.42 9.89 19.36
CA THR A 127 15.55 10.14 18.45
C THR A 127 15.99 11.60 18.55
N ASP A 128 17.27 11.88 18.24
CA ASP A 128 17.81 13.22 18.41
C ASP A 128 17.52 14.13 17.19
N GLU A 129 17.51 13.58 15.96
CA GLU A 129 17.42 14.38 14.74
C GLU A 129 16.50 13.79 13.66
N LEU A 130 15.90 12.64 13.90
CA LEU A 130 15.11 11.96 12.89
C LEU A 130 13.74 12.62 12.72
N MET A 131 13.53 13.28 11.59
CA MET A 131 12.30 14.03 11.33
C MET A 131 11.12 13.11 10.99
N GLN A 132 9.97 13.38 11.58
CA GLN A 132 8.74 12.58 11.38
C GLN A 132 8.23 12.61 9.93
N TRP A 133 8.38 13.72 9.21
CA TRP A 133 7.83 13.87 7.87
C TRP A 133 8.30 12.80 6.87
N TRP A 134 9.50 12.22 7.07
CA TRP A 134 10.00 11.12 6.26
C TRP A 134 9.11 9.88 6.31
N PHE A 135 8.58 9.59 7.48
CA PHE A 135 7.69 8.45 7.68
C PHE A 135 6.29 8.71 7.16
N TYR A 136 5.81 9.96 7.28
CA TYR A 136 4.50 10.35 6.77
C TYR A 136 4.44 10.40 5.24
N LEU A 137 5.57 10.41 4.53
CA LEU A 137 5.63 10.18 3.09
C LEU A 137 5.02 8.84 2.66
N ALA A 138 4.93 7.87 3.56
CA ALA A 138 4.26 6.60 3.30
C ALA A 138 2.82 6.78 2.83
N ILE A 139 2.10 7.81 3.33
CA ILE A 139 0.71 8.08 3.00
C ILE A 139 0.56 8.48 1.53
N PRO A 140 1.14 9.59 1.04
CA PRO A 140 0.97 9.99 -0.35
C PRO A 140 1.62 8.99 -1.33
N VAL A 141 2.73 8.35 -0.96
CA VAL A 141 3.37 7.33 -1.80
C VAL A 141 2.47 6.09 -1.92
N GLY A 142 1.98 5.55 -0.80
CA GLY A 142 1.12 4.37 -0.82
C GLY A 142 -0.20 4.62 -1.55
N TRP A 143 -0.84 5.77 -1.34
CA TRP A 143 -2.06 6.15 -2.05
C TRP A 143 -1.83 6.43 -3.53
N SER A 144 -0.71 7.03 -3.91
CA SER A 144 -0.35 7.21 -5.33
C SER A 144 -0.16 5.87 -6.04
N LEU A 145 0.50 4.91 -5.38
CA LEU A 145 0.60 3.54 -5.89
C LEU A 145 -0.76 2.87 -5.99
N LEU A 146 -1.62 3.02 -4.98
CA LEU A 146 -2.97 2.47 -4.98
C LEU A 146 -3.81 3.04 -6.14
N ILE A 147 -3.76 4.36 -6.38
CA ILE A 147 -4.41 5.00 -7.53
C ILE A 147 -3.88 4.41 -8.84
N LEU A 148 -2.56 4.28 -8.97
CA LEU A 148 -1.93 3.68 -10.15
C LEU A 148 -2.45 2.26 -10.39
N ARG A 149 -2.52 1.42 -9.34
CA ARG A 149 -3.05 0.05 -9.41
C ARG A 149 -4.54 0.03 -9.79
N SER A 150 -5.32 0.94 -9.23
CA SER A 150 -6.74 1.09 -9.56
C SER A 150 -6.95 1.45 -11.03
N VAL A 151 -6.16 2.39 -11.56
CA VAL A 151 -6.19 2.76 -12.98
C VAL A 151 -5.76 1.58 -13.87
N GLN A 152 -4.71 0.84 -13.49
CA GLN A 152 -4.28 -0.35 -14.23
C GLN A 152 -5.38 -1.41 -14.29
N ASN A 153 -6.06 -1.66 -13.17
CA ASN A 153 -7.19 -2.59 -13.10
C ASN A 153 -8.37 -2.10 -13.94
N MET A 154 -8.72 -0.82 -13.88
CA MET A 154 -9.79 -0.21 -14.68
C MET A 154 -9.54 -0.38 -16.20
N VAL A 155 -8.30 -0.14 -16.67
CA VAL A 155 -7.91 -0.36 -18.06
C VAL A 155 -8.03 -1.83 -18.46
N GLN A 156 -7.62 -2.76 -17.57
CA GLN A 156 -7.75 -4.20 -17.82
C GLN A 156 -9.22 -4.62 -17.90
N ASP A 157 -10.06 -4.11 -17.02
CA ASP A 157 -11.49 -4.43 -16.98
C ASP A 157 -12.22 -3.86 -18.20
N ALA A 158 -11.86 -2.66 -18.66
CA ALA A 158 -12.35 -2.10 -19.91
C ALA A 158 -12.00 -3.00 -21.11
N ARG A 159 -10.73 -3.46 -21.19
CA ARG A 159 -10.31 -4.38 -22.26
C ARG A 159 -11.07 -5.70 -22.23
N ARG A 160 -11.32 -6.27 -21.04
CA ARG A 160 -12.13 -7.49 -20.87
C ARG A 160 -13.57 -7.30 -21.28
N PHE A 161 -14.16 -6.15 -20.93
CA PHE A 161 -15.52 -5.79 -21.32
C PHE A 161 -15.68 -5.79 -22.84
N TRP A 162 -14.77 -5.10 -23.56
CA TRP A 162 -14.79 -5.06 -25.02
C TRP A 162 -14.50 -6.40 -25.68
N ALA A 163 -13.75 -7.28 -25.00
CA ALA A 163 -13.46 -8.63 -25.47
C ALA A 163 -14.54 -9.67 -25.09
N GLY A 164 -15.59 -9.28 -24.37
CA GLY A 164 -16.64 -10.19 -23.90
C GLY A 164 -16.17 -11.22 -22.88
N GLN A 165 -15.03 -10.97 -22.18
CA GLN A 165 -14.44 -11.90 -21.24
C GLN A 165 -15.01 -11.70 -19.82
N PRO A 166 -15.14 -12.77 -19.00
CA PRO A 166 -15.65 -12.64 -17.64
C PRO A 166 -14.71 -11.78 -16.78
N PHE A 167 -15.29 -11.02 -15.83
CA PHE A 167 -14.53 -10.26 -14.84
C PHE A 167 -13.95 -11.19 -13.77
N THR A 168 -12.69 -10.95 -13.38
CA THR A 168 -12.08 -11.64 -12.25
C THR A 168 -12.30 -10.81 -10.99
N PHE A 169 -13.22 -11.23 -10.14
CA PHE A 169 -13.54 -10.55 -8.89
C PHE A 169 -12.62 -10.92 -7.73
N THR A 170 -11.91 -12.03 -7.85
CA THR A 170 -10.93 -12.49 -6.86
C THR A 170 -9.71 -12.99 -7.61
N ALA A 171 -8.50 -12.64 -7.15
CA ALA A 171 -7.33 -13.38 -7.58
C ALA A 171 -7.60 -14.82 -7.16
N ALA A 172 -7.72 -15.74 -8.13
CA ALA A 172 -7.72 -17.15 -7.81
C ALA A 172 -6.45 -17.42 -7.01
N ILE A 173 -6.60 -17.61 -5.70
CA ILE A 173 -5.54 -18.21 -4.90
C ILE A 173 -5.35 -19.53 -5.58
N ALA A 174 -4.25 -19.65 -6.31
CA ALA A 174 -3.89 -20.90 -6.97
C ALA A 174 -3.75 -21.93 -5.84
N THR A 175 -4.81 -22.70 -5.65
CA THR A 175 -4.75 -23.95 -4.93
C THR A 175 -3.94 -24.89 -5.81
N ASN A 176 -2.66 -24.96 -5.57
CA ASN A 176 -1.80 -26.08 -5.91
C ASN A 176 -1.26 -26.64 -4.62
#